data_f6faa620c0600a55294f43ff7a8da670
#
_entry.id   f6faa620c0600a55294f43ff7a8da670
#
_cell.length_a   1.000
_cell.length_b   1.000
_cell.length_c   1.000
_cell.angle_alpha   90.00
_cell.angle_beta   90.00
_cell.angle_gamma   90.00
#
_symmetry.space_group_name_H-M   'P 1'
#
loop_
_entity.id
_entity.type
_entity.pdbx_description
1 polymer ?
#
loop_
_entity_poly.entity_id
_entity_poly.type
_entity_poly.pdbx_seq_one_letter_code
_entity_poly.pdbx_strand_id
1 'polypeptide(L)'
;MMKKSIYILLLLVVVLVCGCESHEVATKYDRPDWTVTVNSDYSVSMTAAVQLPEALNPYLTEDDMMAALVGDEVRAIARLYEGIFYLQIPGMEDEQVQVSIQYWNAKTHYKYRSEEPLQFEENAICGTPDEPLILTFKVL
;
A
#
# COMPACT_ATOMS: atom_id res chain seq x y z
N MET A 1 13.91 -51.91 28.31
CA MET A 1 14.92 -50.86 28.13
C MET A 1 14.93 -50.26 26.72
N MET A 2 14.41 -50.93 25.71
CA MET A 2 14.34 -50.33 24.34
C MET A 2 13.25 -49.26 24.15
N LYS A 3 12.24 -49.20 24.99
CA LYS A 3 11.14 -48.25 24.87
C LYS A 3 11.52 -46.80 25.19
N LYS A 4 12.53 -46.59 26.04
CA LYS A 4 12.98 -45.23 26.39
C LYS A 4 13.82 -44.54 25.30
N SER A 5 14.55 -45.31 24.51
CA SER A 5 15.35 -44.80 23.39
C SER A 5 14.49 -44.34 22.23
N ILE A 6 13.35 -44.95 22.01
CA ILE A 6 12.41 -44.62 20.94
C ILE A 6 11.72 -43.28 21.25
N TYR A 7 11.40 -43.01 22.52
CA TYR A 7 10.78 -41.74 22.92
C TYR A 7 11.73 -40.56 22.82
N ILE A 8 13.02 -40.78 23.10
CA ILE A 8 14.05 -39.74 22.97
C ILE A 8 14.27 -39.39 21.48
N LEU A 9 14.25 -40.41 20.61
CA LEU A 9 14.40 -40.18 19.17
C LEU A 9 13.17 -39.46 18.57
N LEU A 10 11.97 -39.79 19.05
CA LEU A 10 10.73 -39.17 18.64
C LEU A 10 10.65 -37.69 19.11
N LEU A 11 11.18 -37.41 20.31
CA LEU A 11 11.21 -36.03 20.83
C LEU A 11 12.22 -35.16 20.07
N LEU A 12 13.32 -35.75 19.61
CA LEU A 12 14.33 -35.03 18.82
C LEU A 12 13.85 -34.67 17.42
N VAL A 13 13.00 -35.51 16.82
CA VAL A 13 12.43 -35.24 15.49
C VAL A 13 11.38 -34.13 15.53
N VAL A 14 10.64 -34.01 16.62
CA VAL A 14 9.61 -32.94 16.77
C VAL A 14 10.24 -31.56 16.93
N VAL A 15 11.43 -31.47 17.53
CA VAL A 15 12.13 -30.17 17.72
C VAL A 15 12.72 -29.63 16.40
N LEU A 16 13.00 -30.50 15.42
CA LEU A 16 13.56 -30.12 14.12
C LEU A 16 12.54 -29.53 13.14
N VAL A 17 11.24 -29.68 13.41
CA VAL A 17 10.18 -29.20 12.52
C VAL A 17 9.73 -27.78 12.88
N CYS A 18 10.05 -27.27 14.06
CA CYS A 18 9.66 -25.93 14.51
C CYS A 18 10.65 -24.81 14.13
N GLY A 19 11.68 -25.09 13.33
CA GLY A 19 12.77 -24.14 13.05
C GLY A 19 12.73 -23.43 11.71
N CYS A 20 11.70 -23.61 10.89
CA CYS A 20 11.63 -23.00 9.54
C CYS A 20 10.48 -22.02 9.42
N GLU A 21 10.46 -20.98 10.24
CA GLU A 21 9.72 -19.77 9.87
C GLU A 21 10.62 -18.94 8.94
N SER A 22 10.32 -18.98 7.65
CA SER A 22 10.90 -18.02 6.70
C SER A 22 10.32 -16.66 7.00
N HIS A 23 11.07 -15.82 7.71
CA HIS A 23 10.75 -14.41 7.82
C HIS A 23 10.99 -13.79 6.44
N GLU A 24 9.92 -13.50 5.70
CA GLU A 24 10.02 -12.67 4.52
C GLU A 24 10.42 -11.26 4.98
N VAL A 25 11.66 -10.90 4.69
CA VAL A 25 12.15 -9.55 4.96
C VAL A 25 11.60 -8.66 3.85
N ALA A 26 10.80 -7.65 4.23
CA ALA A 26 10.29 -6.67 3.28
C ALA A 26 11.43 -5.92 2.59
N THR A 27 11.32 -5.70 1.28
CA THR A 27 12.28 -4.94 0.50
C THR A 27 12.22 -3.46 0.87
N LYS A 28 13.38 -2.83 1.03
CA LYS A 28 13.48 -1.39 1.21
C LYS A 28 13.66 -0.71 -0.15
N TYR A 29 12.99 0.42 -0.32
CA TYR A 29 13.03 1.22 -1.53
C TYR A 29 13.53 2.62 -1.22
N ASP A 30 14.31 3.17 -2.13
CA ASP A 30 14.64 4.60 -2.11
C ASP A 30 13.39 5.43 -2.32
N ARG A 31 13.48 6.72 -2.00
CA ARG A 31 12.40 7.66 -2.25
C ARG A 31 11.93 7.55 -3.71
N PRO A 32 10.64 7.31 -3.95
CA PRO A 32 10.13 7.22 -5.31
C PRO A 32 10.34 8.51 -6.09
N ASP A 33 10.70 8.37 -7.35
CA ASP A 33 10.84 9.46 -8.32
C ASP A 33 9.55 9.67 -9.14
N TRP A 34 8.41 9.45 -8.51
CA TRP A 34 7.11 9.59 -9.17
C TRP A 34 6.95 10.95 -9.81
N THR A 35 6.60 10.95 -11.08
CA THR A 35 6.30 12.15 -11.84
C THR A 35 4.92 11.99 -12.47
N VAL A 36 4.06 12.96 -12.22
CA VAL A 36 2.70 12.95 -12.78
C VAL A 36 2.75 13.09 -14.29
N THR A 37 2.09 12.16 -14.98
CA THR A 37 1.91 12.22 -16.42
C THR A 37 0.95 13.35 -16.77
N VAL A 38 1.43 14.30 -17.58
CA VAL A 38 0.58 15.37 -18.11
C VAL A 38 -0.02 14.91 -19.42
N ASN A 39 -1.36 14.83 -19.46
CA ASN A 39 -2.11 14.43 -20.65
C ASN A 39 -3.26 15.42 -20.85
N SER A 40 -3.26 16.10 -21.99
CA SER A 40 -4.29 17.08 -22.33
C SER A 40 -5.70 16.48 -22.53
N ASP A 41 -5.77 15.16 -22.72
CA ASP A 41 -7.05 14.45 -22.87
C ASP A 41 -7.73 14.16 -21.51
N TYR A 42 -7.01 14.35 -20.40
CA TYR A 42 -7.58 14.22 -19.06
C TYR A 42 -8.38 15.46 -18.70
N SER A 43 -9.69 15.39 -18.97
CA SER A 43 -10.61 16.52 -18.79
C SER A 43 -11.48 16.43 -17.54
N VAL A 44 -11.44 15.29 -16.87
CA VAL A 44 -12.24 14.99 -15.67
C VAL A 44 -11.35 14.46 -14.56
N SER A 45 -11.87 14.40 -13.35
CA SER A 45 -11.11 13.86 -12.21
C SER A 45 -12.03 13.20 -11.18
N MET A 46 -11.42 12.34 -10.36
CA MET A 46 -11.98 11.90 -9.10
C MET A 46 -11.06 12.32 -7.96
N THR A 47 -11.59 12.37 -6.77
CA THR A 47 -10.81 12.70 -5.57
C THR A 47 -10.83 11.54 -4.58
N ALA A 48 -9.74 11.40 -3.84
CA ALA A 48 -9.64 10.45 -2.75
C ALA A 48 -9.00 11.11 -1.54
N ALA A 49 -9.56 10.89 -0.37
CA ALA A 49 -8.97 11.25 0.92
C ALA A 49 -8.66 9.95 1.66
N VAL A 50 -7.37 9.63 1.78
CA VAL A 50 -6.90 8.34 2.28
C VAL A 50 -6.21 8.52 3.64
N GLN A 51 -6.67 7.78 4.63
CA GLN A 51 -6.01 7.64 5.91
C GLN A 51 -5.32 6.28 5.98
N LEU A 52 -4.11 6.24 6.54
CA LEU A 52 -3.41 4.97 6.74
C LEU A 52 -4.15 4.09 7.76
N PRO A 53 -4.15 2.77 7.56
CA PRO A 53 -4.68 1.84 8.55
C PRO A 53 -3.87 1.90 9.85
N GLU A 54 -4.45 1.45 10.95
CA GLU A 54 -3.83 1.45 12.29
C GLU A 54 -2.43 0.85 12.32
N ALA A 55 -2.19 -0.20 11.52
CA ALA A 55 -0.89 -0.85 11.47
C ALA A 55 0.23 0.04 10.90
N LEU A 56 -0.10 0.99 10.05
CA LEU A 56 0.87 1.87 9.38
C LEU A 56 0.89 3.28 9.96
N ASN A 57 -0.21 3.74 10.51
CA ASN A 57 -0.35 5.12 11.00
C ASN A 57 0.71 5.54 12.04
N PRO A 58 1.19 4.68 12.97
CA PRO A 58 2.24 5.05 13.90
C PRO A 58 3.59 5.42 13.25
N TYR A 59 3.81 4.99 12.01
CA TYR A 59 5.06 5.26 11.26
C TYR A 59 4.93 6.45 10.32
N LEU A 60 3.77 7.10 10.27
CA LEU A 60 3.50 8.25 9.41
C LEU A 60 4.51 9.37 9.68
N THR A 61 5.08 9.90 8.60
CA THR A 61 5.95 11.10 8.63
C THR A 61 5.49 12.09 7.57
N GLU A 62 5.90 13.35 7.72
CA GLU A 62 5.60 14.40 6.73
C GLU A 62 6.30 14.20 5.38
N ASP A 63 7.34 13.37 5.35
CA ASP A 63 8.11 13.06 4.15
C ASP A 63 7.59 11.82 3.40
N ASP A 64 6.56 11.17 3.92
CA ASP A 64 5.93 10.02 3.28
C ASP A 64 5.29 10.44 1.95
N MET A 65 5.24 9.49 1.02
CA MET A 65 4.68 9.72 -0.30
C MET A 65 3.56 8.73 -0.61
N MET A 66 2.53 9.22 -1.26
CA MET A 66 1.46 8.39 -1.79
C MET A 66 1.14 8.83 -3.22
N ALA A 67 0.89 7.88 -4.09
CA ALA A 67 0.54 8.13 -5.48
C ALA A 67 -0.61 7.26 -5.96
N ALA A 68 -1.34 7.78 -6.93
CA ALA A 68 -2.35 7.03 -7.67
C ALA A 68 -1.81 6.69 -9.05
N LEU A 69 -1.86 5.41 -9.40
CA LEU A 69 -1.35 4.89 -10.66
C LEU A 69 -2.41 4.12 -11.44
N VAL A 70 -2.36 4.26 -12.75
CA VAL A 70 -3.06 3.38 -13.68
C VAL A 70 -2.01 2.61 -14.45
N GLY A 71 -1.87 1.31 -14.16
CA GLY A 71 -0.70 0.55 -14.58
C GLY A 71 0.58 1.18 -13.99
N ASP A 72 1.53 1.53 -14.85
CA ASP A 72 2.78 2.21 -14.44
C ASP A 72 2.69 3.75 -14.53
N GLU A 73 1.57 4.27 -14.99
CA GLU A 73 1.35 5.70 -15.16
C GLU A 73 0.96 6.35 -13.83
N VAL A 74 1.75 7.30 -13.38
CA VAL A 74 1.43 8.11 -12.20
C VAL A 74 0.43 9.20 -12.59
N ARG A 75 -0.78 9.09 -12.10
CA ARG A 75 -1.87 10.04 -12.34
C ARG A 75 -1.91 11.17 -11.32
N ALA A 76 -1.55 10.89 -10.08
CA ALA A 76 -1.56 11.87 -9.01
C ALA A 76 -0.51 11.52 -7.95
N ILE A 77 0.02 12.56 -7.31
CA ILE A 77 0.82 12.47 -6.09
C ILE A 77 0.03 13.15 -4.98
N ALA A 78 -0.12 12.47 -3.86
CA ALA A 78 -0.93 12.96 -2.76
C ALA A 78 -0.30 14.16 -2.07
N ARG A 79 -1.16 15.02 -1.56
CA ARG A 79 -0.82 16.04 -0.60
C ARG A 79 -1.21 15.55 0.80
N LEU A 80 -0.25 15.51 1.72
CA LEU A 80 -0.50 15.14 3.10
C LEU A 80 -0.88 16.39 3.92
N TYR A 81 -2.02 16.30 4.59
CA TYR A 81 -2.49 17.34 5.49
C TYR A 81 -3.24 16.73 6.66
N GLU A 82 -2.81 17.05 7.87
CA GLU A 82 -3.41 16.55 9.12
C GLU A 82 -3.61 15.02 9.16
N GLY A 83 -2.62 14.27 8.67
CA GLY A 83 -2.64 12.80 8.68
C GLY A 83 -3.46 12.16 7.57
N ILE A 84 -3.98 12.93 6.64
CA ILE A 84 -4.78 12.45 5.50
C ILE A 84 -4.07 12.79 4.20
N PHE A 85 -4.00 11.80 3.31
CA PHE A 85 -3.47 11.97 1.96
C PHE A 85 -4.60 12.34 1.00
N TYR A 86 -4.48 13.50 0.35
CA TYR A 86 -5.45 13.98 -0.62
C TYR A 86 -4.93 13.78 -2.04
N LEU A 87 -5.70 13.08 -2.84
CA LEU A 87 -5.41 12.78 -4.23
C LEU A 87 -6.48 13.38 -5.13
N GLN A 88 -6.07 14.13 -6.14
CA GLN A 88 -6.92 14.52 -7.25
C GLN A 88 -6.43 13.77 -8.49
N ILE A 89 -7.21 12.80 -8.94
CA ILE A 89 -6.82 11.83 -9.95
C ILE A 89 -7.49 12.19 -11.27
N PRO A 90 -6.73 12.70 -12.25
CA PRO A 90 -7.28 13.06 -13.55
C PRO A 90 -7.53 11.83 -14.41
N GLY A 91 -8.45 11.97 -15.35
CA GLY A 91 -8.77 10.94 -16.32
C GLY A 91 -9.58 11.47 -17.49
N MET A 92 -9.91 10.57 -18.40
CA MET A 92 -10.78 10.87 -19.54
C MET A 92 -12.25 10.65 -19.16
N GLU A 93 -13.14 11.35 -19.87
CA GLU A 93 -14.57 11.08 -19.78
C GLU A 93 -14.84 9.60 -20.10
N ASP A 94 -15.73 8.97 -19.33
CA ASP A 94 -16.14 7.57 -19.48
C ASP A 94 -14.99 6.55 -19.42
N GLU A 95 -13.85 6.93 -18.84
CA GLU A 95 -12.69 6.03 -18.71
C GLU A 95 -12.99 4.88 -17.75
N GLN A 96 -12.74 3.64 -18.20
CA GLN A 96 -12.94 2.42 -17.43
C GLN A 96 -11.60 1.81 -17.04
N VAL A 97 -10.97 2.36 -16.01
CA VAL A 97 -9.66 1.90 -15.51
C VAL A 97 -9.67 1.74 -14.00
N GLN A 98 -8.81 0.87 -13.52
CA GLN A 98 -8.56 0.69 -12.11
C GLN A 98 -7.36 1.52 -11.67
N VAL A 99 -7.49 2.18 -10.54
CA VAL A 99 -6.47 3.03 -9.94
C VAL A 99 -5.87 2.31 -8.73
N SER A 100 -4.59 2.04 -8.81
CA SER A 100 -3.81 1.48 -7.71
C SER A 100 -3.23 2.62 -6.86
N ILE A 101 -3.30 2.49 -5.55
CA ILE A 101 -2.68 3.44 -4.62
C ILE A 101 -1.38 2.82 -4.12
N GLN A 102 -0.29 3.55 -4.25
CA GLN A 102 1.00 3.17 -3.67
C GLN A 102 1.40 4.15 -2.57
N TYR A 103 2.00 3.63 -1.54
CA TYR A 103 2.46 4.38 -0.38
C TYR A 103 3.92 4.02 -0.06
N TRP A 104 4.76 5.03 0.16
CA TRP A 104 6.14 4.85 0.60
C TRP A 104 6.34 5.58 1.92
N ASN A 105 6.90 4.86 2.90
CA ASN A 105 7.20 5.41 4.22
C ASN A 105 8.66 5.88 4.28
N ALA A 106 8.86 7.15 4.59
CA ALA A 106 10.19 7.76 4.61
C ALA A 106 11.06 7.26 5.77
N LYS A 107 10.47 6.76 6.84
CA LYS A 107 11.20 6.25 8.01
C LYS A 107 11.67 4.81 7.83
N THR A 108 10.80 3.94 7.34
CA THR A 108 11.08 2.51 7.16
C THR A 108 11.64 2.18 5.79
N HIS A 109 11.40 3.03 4.80
CA HIS A 109 11.67 2.82 3.37
C HIS A 109 10.87 1.67 2.78
N TYR A 110 9.83 1.21 3.44
CA TYR A 110 8.92 0.22 2.87
C TYR A 110 7.95 0.89 1.91
N LYS A 111 7.62 0.16 0.85
CA LYS A 111 6.62 0.56 -0.14
C LYS A 111 5.46 -0.41 -0.13
N TYR A 112 4.27 0.13 -0.25
CA TYR A 112 3.01 -0.62 -0.16
C TYR A 112 2.16 -0.32 -1.37
N ARG A 113 1.29 -1.25 -1.71
CA ARG A 113 0.24 -1.07 -2.71
C ARG A 113 -1.10 -1.46 -2.12
N SER A 114 -2.15 -0.72 -2.46
CA SER A 114 -3.52 -1.08 -2.08
C SER A 114 -3.86 -2.48 -2.63
N GLU A 115 -4.43 -3.34 -1.78
CA GLU A 115 -4.84 -4.68 -2.18
C GLU A 115 -6.01 -4.63 -3.16
N GLU A 116 -6.94 -3.71 -2.94
CA GLU A 116 -8.06 -3.47 -3.83
C GLU A 116 -7.86 -2.13 -4.56
N PRO A 117 -7.88 -2.12 -5.90
CA PRO A 117 -7.82 -0.87 -6.65
C PRO A 117 -9.13 -0.09 -6.52
N LEU A 118 -9.04 1.23 -6.75
CA LEU A 118 -10.20 2.08 -6.90
C LEU A 118 -10.65 2.05 -8.37
N GLN A 119 -11.96 1.95 -8.61
CA GLN A 119 -12.49 2.14 -9.95
C GLN A 119 -12.52 3.63 -10.28
N PHE A 120 -11.90 4.04 -11.39
CA PHE A 120 -11.99 5.42 -11.84
C PHE A 120 -13.44 5.75 -12.19
N GLU A 121 -13.94 6.82 -11.63
CA GLU A 121 -15.29 7.33 -11.90
C GLU A 121 -15.24 8.85 -11.86
N GLU A 122 -15.67 9.47 -12.94
CA GLU A 122 -15.74 10.93 -13.09
C GLU A 122 -16.54 11.56 -11.96
N ASN A 123 -15.96 12.58 -11.33
CA ASN A 123 -16.52 13.32 -10.20
C ASN A 123 -16.76 12.49 -8.92
N ALA A 124 -16.27 11.26 -8.85
CA ALA A 124 -16.35 10.47 -7.63
C ALA A 124 -15.54 11.11 -6.49
N ILE A 125 -16.06 10.98 -5.29
CA ILE A 125 -15.42 11.41 -4.05
C ILE A 125 -15.23 10.17 -3.19
N CYS A 126 -14.00 9.68 -3.12
CA CYS A 126 -13.62 8.50 -2.35
C CYS A 126 -13.05 8.91 -1.00
N GLY A 127 -13.89 8.95 0.01
CA GLY A 127 -13.53 9.48 1.33
C GLY A 127 -13.54 10.99 1.42
N THR A 128 -13.75 11.46 2.62
CA THR A 128 -13.77 12.89 2.98
C THR A 128 -12.85 13.13 4.18
N PRO A 129 -12.53 14.39 4.55
CA PRO A 129 -11.77 14.65 5.78
C PRO A 129 -12.41 14.08 7.04
N ASP A 130 -13.73 14.07 7.12
CA ASP A 130 -14.47 13.55 8.28
C ASP A 130 -14.62 12.01 8.26
N GLU A 131 -14.72 11.44 7.06
CA GLU A 131 -14.82 10.00 6.82
C GLU A 131 -13.81 9.57 5.75
N PRO A 132 -12.50 9.56 6.08
CA PRO A 132 -11.49 9.19 5.12
C PRO A 132 -11.58 7.72 4.71
N LEU A 133 -11.13 7.44 3.49
CA LEU A 133 -11.00 6.08 2.99
C LEU A 133 -9.82 5.38 3.67
N ILE A 134 -10.05 4.22 4.25
CA ILE A 134 -9.00 3.38 4.83
C ILE A 134 -8.82 2.17 3.93
N LEU A 135 -7.70 2.13 3.24
CA LEU A 135 -7.33 1.03 2.34
C LEU A 135 -6.53 -0.04 3.08
N THR A 136 -6.65 -1.27 2.62
CA THR A 136 -5.74 -2.35 3.00
C THR A 136 -4.54 -2.32 2.08
N PHE A 137 -3.34 -2.32 2.65
CA PHE A 137 -2.09 -2.27 1.91
C PHE A 137 -1.31 -3.57 2.02
N LYS A 138 -0.68 -3.94 0.92
CA LYS A 138 0.26 -5.04 0.82
C LYS A 138 1.67 -4.46 0.66
N VAL A 139 2.62 -4.95 1.45
CA VAL A 139 4.03 -4.59 1.29
C VAL A 139 4.58 -5.16 -0.01
N LEU A 140 5.37 -4.37 -0.72
CA LEU A 140 6.02 -4.74 -1.98
C LEU A 140 7.42 -5.31 -1.75
#